data_81ede9a1ee11e7d2d798d17a42df4660
#
_entry.id   81ede9a1ee11e7d2d798d17a42df4660
#
_cell.length_a   1.000
_cell.length_b   1.000
_cell.length_c   1.000
_cell.angle_alpha   90.00
_cell.angle_beta   90.00
_cell.angle_gamma   90.00
#
_symmetry.space_group_name_H-M   'P 1'
#
loop_
_entity.id
_entity.type
_entity.pdbx_description
1 polymer ?
#
loop_
_entity_poly.entity_id
_entity_poly.type
_entity_poly.pdbx_seq_one_letter_code
_entity_poly.pdbx_strand_id
1 'polypeptide(L)'
;KTISSWGSGGAILTDNKRIADKAKKLRLHGKQTNNESAIHPGLNSMMSSFECACVLVGLEHSDEWQKRRHKIASYLKEKSPYACATSNLKMHTHSKLVFQSAKRSEIQEQLKQNGISSTVHYNLMINDEPLYRGGKTLPISKRLKEISFTVPNQHTLTDAEVEHIGKHLK
;
A
#
# COMPACT_ATOMS: atom_id res chain seq x y z
N LYS A 1 -4.50 1.13 3.70
CA LYS A 1 -4.86 0.69 2.34
C LYS A 1 -5.63 -0.63 2.34
N THR A 2 -5.17 -1.63 3.09
CA THR A 2 -5.76 -2.98 3.07
C THR A 2 -6.96 -3.16 3.98
N ILE A 3 -7.09 -2.33 5.02
CA ILE A 3 -8.20 -2.34 5.99
C ILE A 3 -9.27 -1.33 5.59
N SER A 4 -8.89 -0.23 4.94
CA SER A 4 -9.76 0.88 4.51
C SER A 4 -10.32 1.71 5.68
N SER A 5 -9.88 2.95 5.80
CA SER A 5 -10.35 3.88 6.84
C SER A 5 -11.32 4.96 6.33
N TRP A 6 -11.60 4.98 5.03
CA TRP A 6 -12.36 6.05 4.35
C TRP A 6 -11.76 7.46 4.52
N GLY A 7 -10.50 7.51 4.91
CA GLY A 7 -9.72 8.73 5.12
C GLY A 7 -8.28 8.39 5.45
N SER A 8 -7.62 9.27 6.16
CA SER A 8 -6.26 9.06 6.65
C SER A 8 -6.30 8.52 8.07
N GLY A 9 -5.50 7.50 8.34
CA GLY A 9 -5.40 6.93 9.67
C GLY A 9 -4.19 6.04 9.84
N GLY A 10 -3.90 5.72 11.07
CA GLY A 10 -2.83 4.81 11.46
C GLY A 10 -3.02 4.32 12.89
N ALA A 11 -2.30 3.28 13.25
CA ALA A 11 -2.34 2.71 14.58
C ALA A 11 -0.92 2.43 15.10
N ILE A 12 -0.75 2.64 16.39
CA ILE A 12 0.44 2.19 17.13
C ILE A 12 0.00 1.04 18.02
N LEU A 13 0.60 -0.13 17.82
CA LEU A 13 0.38 -1.31 18.66
C LEU A 13 1.61 -1.53 19.53
N THR A 14 1.40 -1.68 20.83
CA THR A 14 2.48 -1.88 21.81
C THR A 14 1.98 -2.48 23.10
N ASP A 15 2.73 -3.41 23.68
CA ASP A 15 2.51 -3.93 25.03
C ASP A 15 3.18 -3.06 26.11
N ASN A 16 3.99 -2.07 25.70
CA ASN A 16 4.64 -1.16 26.60
C ASN A 16 3.70 0.00 27.00
N LYS A 17 3.17 -0.07 28.21
CA LYS A 17 2.24 0.95 28.76
C LYS A 17 2.81 2.38 28.65
N ARG A 18 4.10 2.58 28.87
CA ARG A 18 4.74 3.92 28.82
C ARG A 18 4.72 4.48 27.40
N ILE A 19 4.92 3.65 26.37
CA ILE A 19 4.81 4.05 24.97
C ILE A 19 3.36 4.37 24.64
N ALA A 20 2.40 3.52 25.04
CA ALA A 20 0.98 3.73 24.79
C ALA A 20 0.49 5.06 25.41
N ASP A 21 0.82 5.32 26.66
CA ASP A 21 0.43 6.55 27.36
C ASP A 21 1.07 7.80 26.73
N LYS A 22 2.32 7.72 26.30
CA LYS A 22 3.00 8.82 25.59
C LYS A 22 2.36 9.07 24.23
N ALA A 23 2.05 8.03 23.44
CA ALA A 23 1.40 8.15 22.15
C ALA A 23 0.01 8.81 22.27
N LYS A 24 -0.79 8.41 23.29
CA LYS A 24 -2.08 9.03 23.57
C LYS A 24 -1.98 10.52 23.83
N LYS A 25 -0.97 10.97 24.58
CA LYS A 25 -0.73 12.39 24.84
C LYS A 25 -0.29 13.14 23.58
N LEU A 26 0.67 12.59 22.84
CA LEU A 26 1.20 13.22 21.63
C LEU A 26 0.14 13.45 20.55
N ARG A 27 -0.79 12.49 20.36
CA ARG A 27 -1.89 12.60 19.38
C ARG A 27 -2.93 13.66 19.77
N LEU A 28 -2.96 14.08 21.06
CA LEU A 28 -3.87 15.07 21.61
C LEU A 28 -3.10 16.34 22.02
N HIS A 29 -2.39 16.96 21.10
CA HIS A 29 -1.62 18.18 21.32
C HIS A 29 -0.59 18.11 22.46
N GLY A 30 -0.13 16.94 22.85
CA GLY A 30 0.76 16.73 23.99
C GLY A 30 0.08 16.80 25.36
N LYS A 31 -1.23 16.69 25.40
CA LYS A 31 -2.10 16.78 26.59
C LYS A 31 -2.57 15.38 27.02
N GLN A 32 -2.96 15.26 28.28
CA GLN A 32 -3.67 14.07 28.77
C GLN A 32 -5.15 14.14 28.50
N THR A 33 -5.75 15.32 28.68
CA THR A 33 -7.13 15.64 28.37
C THR A 33 -7.21 17.00 27.65
N ASN A 34 -8.35 17.32 27.02
CA ASN A 34 -8.55 18.62 26.34
C ASN A 34 -8.42 19.82 27.27
N ASN A 35 -8.68 19.66 28.58
CA ASN A 35 -8.72 20.74 29.57
C ASN A 35 -7.38 20.94 30.29
N GLU A 36 -6.36 20.14 29.96
CA GLU A 36 -5.02 20.24 30.59
C GLU A 36 -4.05 21.01 29.72
N SER A 37 -2.97 21.48 30.35
CA SER A 37 -1.85 22.09 29.65
C SER A 37 -1.06 21.04 28.88
N ALA A 38 -0.51 21.41 27.72
CA ALA A 38 0.40 20.57 26.97
C ALA A 38 1.72 20.41 27.73
N ILE A 39 2.12 19.17 27.99
CA ILE A 39 3.37 18.80 28.67
C ILE A 39 4.41 18.22 27.71
N HIS A 40 4.02 18.00 26.45
CA HIS A 40 4.89 17.56 25.37
C HIS A 40 4.54 18.30 24.08
N PRO A 41 5.51 18.53 23.15
CA PRO A 41 5.17 18.94 21.81
C PRO A 41 4.38 17.82 21.14
N GLY A 42 3.15 18.11 20.74
CA GLY A 42 2.21 17.13 20.18
C GLY A 42 1.51 17.64 18.93
N LEU A 43 0.69 16.79 18.32
CA LEU A 43 -0.05 17.06 17.11
C LEU A 43 -1.56 16.84 17.35
N ASN A 44 -2.38 17.41 16.48
CA ASN A 44 -3.78 16.98 16.36
C ASN A 44 -3.83 15.77 15.42
N SER A 45 -3.77 14.56 16.00
CA SER A 45 -3.72 13.29 15.25
C SER A 45 -4.77 12.29 15.73
N MET A 46 -5.92 12.82 16.15
CA MET A 46 -7.07 11.98 16.50
C MET A 46 -7.80 11.55 15.22
N MET A 47 -8.02 10.26 15.05
CA MET A 47 -8.98 9.77 14.07
C MET A 47 -10.39 10.15 14.50
N SER A 48 -11.25 10.50 13.56
CA SER A 48 -12.67 10.71 13.83
C SER A 48 -13.35 9.38 14.21
N SER A 49 -14.44 9.47 14.97
CA SER A 49 -15.25 8.29 15.34
C SER A 49 -15.79 7.56 14.10
N PHE A 50 -16.10 8.30 13.03
CA PHE A 50 -16.54 7.71 11.76
C PHE A 50 -15.43 6.87 11.11
N GLU A 51 -14.22 7.42 11.00
CA GLU A 51 -13.07 6.68 10.45
C GLU A 51 -12.73 5.44 11.30
N CYS A 52 -12.81 5.56 12.64
CA CYS A 52 -12.63 4.45 13.55
C CYS A 52 -13.68 3.34 13.32
N ALA A 53 -14.95 3.69 13.14
CA ALA A 53 -16.01 2.73 12.84
C ALA A 53 -15.75 2.00 11.51
N CYS A 54 -15.34 2.73 10.46
CA CYS A 54 -14.96 2.12 9.17
C CYS A 54 -13.78 1.15 9.31
N VAL A 55 -12.76 1.50 10.12
CA VAL A 55 -11.62 0.63 10.39
C VAL A 55 -12.04 -0.64 11.13
N LEU A 56 -12.96 -0.56 12.09
CA LEU A 56 -13.46 -1.74 12.81
C LEU A 56 -14.13 -2.72 11.86
N VAL A 57 -15.03 -2.23 10.98
CA VAL A 57 -15.64 -3.05 9.92
C VAL A 57 -14.58 -3.66 8.99
N GLY A 58 -13.60 -2.85 8.58
CA GLY A 58 -12.50 -3.33 7.74
C GLY A 58 -11.64 -4.42 8.42
N LEU A 59 -11.47 -4.35 9.74
CA LEU A 59 -10.77 -5.38 10.52
C LEU A 59 -11.54 -6.69 10.57
N GLU A 60 -12.86 -6.64 10.75
CA GLU A 60 -13.73 -7.83 10.74
C GLU A 60 -13.62 -8.62 9.43
N HIS A 61 -13.47 -7.94 8.30
CA HIS A 61 -13.35 -8.55 6.98
C HIS A 61 -11.91 -8.74 6.48
N SER A 62 -10.90 -8.32 7.25
CA SER A 62 -9.51 -8.25 6.79
C SER A 62 -8.96 -9.59 6.31
N ASP A 63 -9.29 -10.68 6.98
CA ASP A 63 -8.82 -12.04 6.65
C ASP A 63 -9.42 -12.54 5.32
N GLU A 64 -10.71 -12.28 5.10
CA GLU A 64 -11.40 -12.62 3.86
C GLU A 64 -10.80 -11.84 2.68
N TRP A 65 -10.66 -10.53 2.85
CA TRP A 65 -10.06 -9.66 1.82
C TRP A 65 -8.61 -10.02 1.52
N GLN A 66 -7.86 -10.45 2.53
CA GLN A 66 -6.48 -10.91 2.34
C GLN A 66 -6.45 -12.24 1.57
N LYS A 67 -7.29 -13.22 1.93
CA LYS A 67 -7.42 -14.48 1.19
C LYS A 67 -7.76 -14.23 -0.28
N ARG A 68 -8.69 -13.32 -0.55
CA ARG A 68 -9.05 -12.93 -1.92
C ARG A 68 -7.86 -12.33 -2.68
N ARG A 69 -7.14 -11.36 -2.10
CA ARG A 69 -5.93 -10.78 -2.71
C ARG A 69 -4.84 -11.82 -2.98
N HIS A 70 -4.67 -12.79 -2.08
CA HIS A 70 -3.73 -13.90 -2.30
C HIS A 70 -4.14 -14.77 -3.50
N LYS A 71 -5.43 -15.12 -3.61
CA LYS A 71 -5.96 -15.89 -4.74
C LYS A 71 -5.71 -15.16 -6.07
N ILE A 72 -6.04 -13.87 -6.13
CA ILE A 72 -5.79 -13.02 -7.31
C ILE A 72 -4.30 -12.96 -7.64
N ALA A 73 -3.45 -12.69 -6.64
CA ALA A 73 -2.01 -12.58 -6.84
C ALA A 73 -1.41 -13.89 -7.35
N SER A 74 -1.82 -15.04 -6.81
CA SER A 74 -1.35 -16.36 -7.25
C SER A 74 -1.74 -16.63 -8.71
N TYR A 75 -3.00 -16.37 -9.06
CA TYR A 75 -3.49 -16.53 -10.42
C TYR A 75 -2.72 -15.65 -11.42
N LEU A 76 -2.58 -14.36 -11.13
CA LEU A 76 -1.90 -13.42 -12.03
C LEU A 76 -0.40 -13.71 -12.15
N LYS A 77 0.25 -14.19 -11.09
CA LYS A 77 1.64 -14.67 -11.15
C LYS A 77 1.80 -15.89 -12.05
N GLU A 78 0.86 -16.83 -11.99
CA GLU A 78 0.87 -18.03 -12.83
C GLU A 78 0.67 -17.70 -14.32
N LYS A 79 -0.24 -16.76 -14.62
CA LYS A 79 -0.56 -16.36 -15.99
C LYS A 79 0.48 -15.44 -16.63
N SER A 80 1.26 -14.73 -15.83
CA SER A 80 2.21 -13.73 -16.31
C SER A 80 3.59 -14.33 -16.59
N PRO A 81 4.23 -14.02 -17.75
CA PRO A 81 5.62 -14.37 -18.01
C PRO A 81 6.61 -13.44 -17.30
N TYR A 82 6.12 -12.34 -16.70
CA TYR A 82 6.99 -11.34 -16.09
C TYR A 82 7.40 -11.72 -14.67
N ALA A 83 8.64 -11.42 -14.31
CA ALA A 83 9.12 -11.60 -12.95
C ALA A 83 8.26 -10.80 -11.97
N CYS A 84 7.75 -11.47 -10.94
CA CYS A 84 6.98 -10.81 -9.89
C CYS A 84 7.88 -10.50 -8.70
N ALA A 85 8.07 -9.20 -8.42
CA ALA A 85 8.87 -8.74 -7.30
C ALA A 85 8.15 -8.87 -5.94
N THR A 86 6.85 -9.17 -5.96
CA THR A 86 6.07 -9.31 -4.73
C THR A 86 6.35 -10.65 -4.07
N SER A 87 6.73 -10.62 -2.79
CA SER A 87 7.03 -11.80 -1.98
C SER A 87 5.90 -12.84 -1.98
N ASN A 88 6.26 -14.11 -1.89
CA ASN A 88 5.34 -15.22 -1.67
C ASN A 88 5.09 -15.52 -0.18
N LEU A 89 5.57 -14.67 0.73
CA LEU A 89 5.36 -14.86 2.16
C LEU A 89 3.87 -14.93 2.48
N LYS A 90 3.49 -15.93 3.27
CA LYS A 90 2.10 -16.19 3.67
C LYS A 90 1.44 -14.98 4.35
N MET A 91 2.23 -14.18 5.06
CA MET A 91 1.78 -12.96 5.76
C MET A 91 1.77 -11.70 4.87
N HIS A 92 2.17 -11.79 3.60
CA HIS A 92 2.20 -10.64 2.72
C HIS A 92 0.78 -10.22 2.32
N THR A 93 0.43 -8.95 2.49
CA THR A 93 -0.94 -8.44 2.25
C THR A 93 -1.29 -8.29 0.77
N HIS A 94 -0.33 -8.39 -0.14
CA HIS A 94 -0.48 -8.11 -1.57
C HIS A 94 -1.23 -6.80 -1.87
N SER A 95 -1.00 -5.77 -1.05
CA SER A 95 -1.57 -4.43 -1.28
C SER A 95 -1.14 -3.82 -2.62
N LYS A 96 0.00 -4.27 -3.12
CA LYS A 96 0.55 -3.99 -4.45
C LYS A 96 1.07 -5.30 -5.04
N LEU A 97 0.70 -5.58 -6.28
CA LEU A 97 1.24 -6.70 -7.05
C LEU A 97 2.18 -6.13 -8.10
N VAL A 98 3.48 -6.30 -7.88
CA VAL A 98 4.54 -5.66 -8.67
C VAL A 98 5.16 -6.66 -9.62
N PHE A 99 5.09 -6.39 -10.91
CA PHE A 99 5.79 -7.10 -11.96
C PHE A 99 6.97 -6.29 -12.51
N GLN A 100 7.88 -6.96 -13.19
CA GLN A 100 9.09 -6.37 -13.75
C GLN A 100 9.28 -6.80 -15.20
N SER A 101 9.53 -5.84 -16.08
CA SER A 101 9.87 -6.06 -17.48
C SER A 101 10.65 -4.89 -18.06
N ALA A 102 11.65 -5.18 -18.88
CA ALA A 102 12.34 -4.16 -19.67
C ALA A 102 11.39 -3.47 -20.67
N LYS A 103 10.30 -4.14 -21.07
CA LYS A 103 9.26 -3.62 -21.98
C LYS A 103 8.08 -2.98 -21.24
N ARG A 104 8.30 -2.47 -20.01
CA ARG A 104 7.25 -1.93 -19.15
C ARG A 104 6.30 -0.98 -19.89
N SER A 105 6.83 -0.03 -20.65
CA SER A 105 6.02 1.00 -21.31
C SER A 105 5.08 0.43 -22.38
N GLU A 106 5.56 -0.56 -23.15
CA GLU A 106 4.74 -1.27 -24.14
C GLU A 106 3.62 -2.07 -23.44
N ILE A 107 3.96 -2.77 -22.36
CA ILE A 107 3.00 -3.54 -21.56
C ILE A 107 1.95 -2.61 -20.95
N GLN A 108 2.34 -1.48 -20.37
CA GLN A 108 1.40 -0.53 -19.79
C GLN A 108 0.45 0.06 -20.83
N GLU A 109 0.93 0.35 -22.05
CA GLU A 109 0.08 0.82 -23.14
C GLU A 109 -0.89 -0.27 -23.60
N GLN A 110 -0.44 -1.52 -23.75
CA GLN A 110 -1.29 -2.66 -24.07
C GLN A 110 -2.37 -2.88 -22.99
N LEU A 111 -2.03 -2.83 -21.71
CA LEU A 111 -2.97 -2.94 -20.61
C LEU A 111 -4.03 -1.82 -20.66
N LYS A 112 -3.59 -0.58 -20.90
CA LYS A 112 -4.46 0.59 -21.02
C LYS A 112 -5.45 0.46 -22.18
N GLN A 113 -5.02 -0.01 -23.36
CA GLN A 113 -5.87 -0.25 -24.52
C GLN A 113 -6.95 -1.30 -24.23
N ASN A 114 -6.71 -2.19 -23.26
CA ASN A 114 -7.68 -3.20 -22.81
C ASN A 114 -8.42 -2.78 -21.52
N GLY A 115 -8.39 -1.48 -21.16
CA GLY A 115 -9.11 -0.96 -20.00
C GLY A 115 -8.51 -1.34 -18.63
N ILE A 116 -7.28 -1.86 -18.61
CA ILE A 116 -6.60 -2.30 -17.39
C ILE A 116 -5.67 -1.19 -16.91
N SER A 117 -5.90 -0.67 -15.69
CA SER A 117 -5.04 0.33 -15.06
C SER A 117 -3.71 -0.29 -14.65
N SER A 118 -2.62 0.39 -14.97
CA SER A 118 -1.27 0.03 -14.54
C SER A 118 -0.53 1.26 -14.01
N THR A 119 0.22 1.09 -12.94
CA THR A 119 0.88 2.21 -12.25
C THR A 119 2.32 1.86 -11.90
N VAL A 120 3.17 2.89 -11.90
CA VAL A 120 4.56 2.80 -11.42
C VAL A 120 4.64 3.35 -10.00
N HIS A 121 5.21 2.59 -9.08
CA HIS A 121 5.42 3.00 -7.71
C HIS A 121 6.93 3.01 -7.40
N TYR A 122 7.67 4.12 -7.60
CA TYR A 122 7.18 5.43 -8.02
C TYR A 122 7.99 5.96 -9.20
N ASN A 123 7.47 6.98 -9.90
CA ASN A 123 8.14 7.57 -11.06
C ASN A 123 9.40 8.38 -10.70
N LEU A 124 9.47 8.90 -9.47
CA LEU A 124 10.65 9.56 -8.92
C LEU A 124 11.22 8.72 -7.77
N MET A 125 12.53 8.64 -7.69
CA MET A 125 13.22 8.11 -6.50
C MET A 125 13.34 9.23 -5.47
N ILE A 126 13.45 8.87 -4.18
CA ILE A 126 13.57 9.85 -3.10
C ILE A 126 14.77 10.79 -3.32
N ASN A 127 15.90 10.26 -3.79
CA ASN A 127 17.09 11.06 -4.09
C ASN A 127 16.99 11.91 -5.35
N ASP A 128 15.95 11.73 -6.18
CA ASP A 128 15.63 12.60 -7.32
C ASP A 128 14.73 13.79 -6.90
N GLU A 129 14.09 13.70 -5.74
CA GLU A 129 13.23 14.75 -5.21
C GLU A 129 14.05 16.00 -4.85
N PRO A 130 13.56 17.22 -5.13
CA PRO A 130 14.30 18.47 -4.89
C PRO A 130 14.82 18.60 -3.45
N LEU A 131 14.05 18.13 -2.47
CA LEU A 131 14.41 18.19 -1.05
C LEU A 131 15.61 17.29 -0.69
N TYR A 132 15.85 16.22 -1.43
CA TYR A 132 16.87 15.19 -1.13
C TYR A 132 17.95 15.09 -2.23
N ARG A 133 18.02 16.07 -3.15
CA ARG A 133 19.03 16.10 -4.21
C ARG A 133 20.46 16.16 -3.65
N GLY A 134 21.36 15.45 -4.32
CA GLY A 134 22.78 15.37 -3.91
C GLY A 134 23.13 14.14 -3.13
N GLY A 135 22.17 13.21 -2.95
CA GLY A 135 22.44 11.90 -2.36
C GLY A 135 23.25 10.98 -3.27
N LYS A 136 23.63 9.80 -2.71
CA LYS A 136 24.37 8.78 -3.45
C LYS A 136 23.57 8.25 -4.64
N THR A 137 24.26 7.90 -5.73
CA THR A 137 23.67 7.16 -6.84
C THR A 137 23.20 5.78 -6.37
N LEU A 138 21.96 5.43 -6.70
CA LEU A 138 21.32 4.17 -6.34
C LEU A 138 20.99 3.36 -7.61
N PRO A 139 21.97 2.68 -8.22
CA PRO A 139 21.81 2.07 -9.54
C PRO A 139 20.75 0.97 -9.55
N ILE A 140 20.63 0.18 -8.48
CA ILE A 140 19.59 -0.86 -8.35
C ILE A 140 18.20 -0.22 -8.29
N SER A 141 18.02 0.80 -7.46
CA SER A 141 16.74 1.50 -7.35
C SER A 141 16.34 2.16 -8.66
N LYS A 142 17.31 2.77 -9.37
CA LYS A 142 17.09 3.35 -10.70
C LYS A 142 16.59 2.30 -11.69
N ARG A 143 17.27 1.15 -11.78
CA ARG A 143 16.85 0.04 -12.63
C ARG A 143 15.44 -0.46 -12.26
N LEU A 144 15.17 -0.69 -10.98
CA LEU A 144 13.86 -1.16 -10.53
C LEU A 144 12.74 -0.17 -10.86
N LYS A 145 12.99 1.13 -10.72
CA LYS A 145 12.06 2.19 -11.13
C LYS A 145 11.72 2.09 -12.62
N GLU A 146 12.70 1.78 -13.47
CA GLU A 146 12.53 1.73 -14.94
C GLU A 146 11.71 0.51 -15.39
N ILE A 147 11.82 -0.62 -14.69
CA ILE A 147 11.24 -1.89 -15.14
C ILE A 147 9.98 -2.32 -14.37
N SER A 148 9.69 -1.71 -13.19
CA SER A 148 8.59 -2.16 -12.32
C SER A 148 7.28 -1.49 -12.68
N PHE A 149 6.19 -2.27 -12.63
CA PHE A 149 4.81 -1.80 -12.78
C PHE A 149 3.87 -2.63 -11.92
N THR A 150 2.70 -2.10 -11.62
CA THR A 150 1.67 -2.82 -10.86
C THR A 150 0.41 -2.99 -11.69
N VAL A 151 -0.33 -4.04 -11.40
CA VAL A 151 -1.68 -4.27 -11.94
C VAL A 151 -2.69 -4.29 -10.79
N PRO A 152 -4.00 -4.12 -11.08
CA PRO A 152 -5.04 -4.18 -10.07
C PRO A 152 -5.02 -5.50 -9.30
N ASN A 153 -5.17 -5.43 -7.98
CA ASN A 153 -5.18 -6.58 -7.06
C ASN A 153 -6.07 -6.32 -5.83
N GLN A 154 -7.11 -5.52 -5.99
CA GLN A 154 -8.07 -5.29 -4.92
C GLN A 154 -9.00 -6.49 -4.75
N HIS A 155 -9.44 -6.72 -3.51
CA HIS A 155 -10.32 -7.85 -3.16
C HIS A 155 -11.71 -7.77 -3.81
N THR A 156 -12.12 -6.58 -4.26
CA THR A 156 -13.42 -6.32 -4.91
C THR A 156 -13.47 -6.74 -6.37
N LEU A 157 -12.34 -7.10 -6.99
CA LEU A 157 -12.33 -7.59 -8.37
C LEU A 157 -13.15 -8.87 -8.50
N THR A 158 -14.02 -8.91 -9.50
CA THR A 158 -14.73 -10.11 -9.91
C THR A 158 -13.78 -11.13 -10.55
N ASP A 159 -14.18 -12.39 -10.63
CA ASP A 159 -13.36 -13.42 -11.28
C ASP A 159 -13.18 -13.12 -12.78
N ALA A 160 -14.21 -12.59 -13.46
CA ALA A 160 -14.13 -12.17 -14.85
C ALA A 160 -13.09 -11.05 -15.09
N GLU A 161 -13.05 -10.05 -14.20
CA GLU A 161 -12.03 -8.98 -14.27
C GLU A 161 -10.61 -9.53 -14.03
N VAL A 162 -10.46 -10.46 -13.10
CA VAL A 162 -9.17 -11.12 -12.83
C VAL A 162 -8.71 -11.95 -14.03
N GLU A 163 -9.61 -12.69 -14.67
CA GLU A 163 -9.33 -13.44 -15.91
C GLU A 163 -8.96 -12.49 -17.06
N HIS A 164 -9.68 -11.39 -17.20
CA HIS A 164 -9.38 -10.36 -18.19
C HIS A 164 -7.98 -9.79 -18.01
N ILE A 165 -7.59 -9.44 -16.76
CA ILE A 165 -6.24 -8.98 -16.46
C ILE A 165 -5.23 -10.08 -16.83
N GLY A 166 -5.44 -11.33 -16.41
CA GLY A 166 -4.54 -12.44 -16.69
C GLY A 166 -4.36 -12.73 -18.17
N LYS A 167 -5.40 -12.55 -18.98
CA LYS A 167 -5.38 -12.71 -20.45
C LYS A 167 -4.45 -11.67 -21.11
N HIS A 168 -4.42 -10.45 -20.60
CA HIS A 168 -3.68 -9.35 -21.19
C HIS A 168 -2.33 -9.05 -20.49
N LEU A 169 -2.01 -9.78 -19.44
CA LEU A 169 -0.72 -9.71 -18.73
C LEU A 169 0.28 -10.73 -19.31
N LYS A 170 0.53 -10.62 -20.61
CA LYS A 170 1.38 -11.56 -21.37
C LYS A 170 2.48 -10.82 -22.12
#